data_ebd3c505863b223fa1c40b56992bceec
#
_entry.id   ebd3c505863b223fa1c40b56992bceec
#
_cell.length_a   1.000
_cell.length_b   1.000
_cell.length_c   1.000
_cell.angle_alpha   90.00
_cell.angle_beta   90.00
_cell.angle_gamma   90.00
#
_symmetry.space_group_name_H-M   'P 1'
#
loop_
_entity.id
_entity.type
_entity.pdbx_description
1 polymer ?
#
loop_
_entity_poly.entity_id
_entity_poly.type
_entity_poly.pdbx_seq_one_letter_code
_entity_poly.pdbx_strand_id
1 'polypeptide(L)'
;MSQVAALLLIVFENEEKAFWALCSLMNSSPWTQKGMFLPGFPKLMQFSSLWEEILLKNLPKVYSHLSEENVIPQIYVTKWFLQNFLDRLPFRLAIRVWDCFLLKGDVIVLVRGP
;
A
#
# COMPACT_ATOMS: atom_id res chain seq x y z
N MET A 1 -4.04 -5.67 -8.38
CA MET A 1 -4.00 -4.78 -9.56
C MET A 1 -5.36 -4.36 -10.08
N SER A 2 -6.30 -5.29 -10.21
CA SER A 2 -7.63 -4.96 -10.76
C SER A 2 -8.38 -3.88 -9.97
N GLN A 3 -8.28 -3.87 -8.65
CA GLN A 3 -8.95 -2.86 -7.83
C GLN A 3 -8.33 -1.48 -8.01
N VAL A 4 -7.02 -1.40 -8.17
CA VAL A 4 -6.33 -0.14 -8.45
C VAL A 4 -6.75 0.39 -9.82
N ALA A 5 -6.80 -0.48 -10.82
CA ALA A 5 -7.28 -0.09 -12.15
C ALA A 5 -8.72 0.39 -12.11
N ALA A 6 -9.59 -0.28 -11.36
CA ALA A 6 -10.98 0.11 -11.19
C ALA A 6 -11.10 1.50 -10.56
N LEU A 7 -10.31 1.77 -9.53
CA LEU A 7 -10.29 3.09 -8.90
C LEU A 7 -9.91 4.19 -9.90
N LEU A 8 -8.87 3.95 -10.69
CA LEU A 8 -8.41 4.92 -11.68
C LEU A 8 -9.48 5.17 -12.77
N LEU A 9 -10.19 4.12 -13.19
CA LEU A 9 -11.29 4.26 -14.14
C LEU A 9 -12.42 5.12 -13.57
N ILE A 10 -12.76 4.94 -12.30
CA ILE A 10 -13.79 5.74 -11.64
C ILE A 10 -13.37 7.20 -11.55
N VAL A 11 -12.12 7.47 -11.15
CA VAL A 11 -11.63 8.83 -10.93
C VAL A 11 -11.47 9.60 -12.24
N PHE A 12 -10.87 8.98 -13.26
CA PHE A 12 -10.58 9.68 -14.51
C PHE A 12 -11.72 9.64 -15.51
N GLU A 13 -12.66 8.70 -15.37
CA GLU A 13 -13.82 8.53 -16.27
C GLU A 13 -13.43 8.42 -17.75
N ASN A 14 -12.16 8.08 -18.03
CA ASN A 14 -11.61 7.96 -19.36
C ASN A 14 -10.58 6.83 -19.34
N GLU A 15 -10.80 5.84 -20.18
CA GLU A 15 -9.99 4.63 -20.21
C GLU A 15 -8.51 4.91 -20.55
N GLU A 16 -8.29 5.80 -21.51
CA GLU A 16 -6.92 6.19 -21.90
C GLU A 16 -6.18 6.90 -20.79
N LYS A 17 -6.82 7.86 -20.13
CA LYS A 17 -6.22 8.57 -18.99
C LYS A 17 -5.95 7.63 -17.83
N ALA A 18 -6.86 6.72 -17.52
CA ALA A 18 -6.70 5.73 -16.48
C ALA A 18 -5.51 4.80 -16.78
N PHE A 19 -5.35 4.39 -18.04
CA PHE A 19 -4.22 3.56 -18.46
C PHE A 19 -2.90 4.28 -18.24
N TRP A 20 -2.77 5.53 -18.66
CA TRP A 20 -1.53 6.28 -18.48
C TRP A 20 -1.25 6.58 -17.01
N ALA A 21 -2.28 6.82 -16.20
CA ALA A 21 -2.13 6.97 -14.76
C ALA A 21 -1.60 5.69 -14.13
N LEU A 22 -2.11 4.53 -14.54
CA LEU A 22 -1.61 3.24 -14.05
C LEU A 22 -0.15 3.03 -14.44
N CYS A 23 0.23 3.35 -15.66
CA CYS A 23 1.62 3.27 -16.12
C CYS A 23 2.53 4.15 -15.26
N SER A 24 2.11 5.36 -14.95
CA SER A 24 2.87 6.28 -14.10
C SER A 24 3.03 5.75 -12.68
N LEU A 25 1.98 5.19 -12.09
CA LEU A 25 2.05 4.59 -10.76
C LEU A 25 3.03 3.41 -10.72
N MET A 26 3.08 2.62 -11.78
CA MET A 26 3.95 1.45 -11.83
C MET A 26 5.43 1.83 -12.01
N ASN A 27 5.73 2.80 -12.84
CA ASN A 27 7.08 3.05 -13.31
C ASN A 27 7.72 4.34 -12.80
N SER A 28 6.92 5.35 -12.43
CA SER A 28 7.42 6.68 -12.10
C SER A 28 7.63 6.87 -10.61
N SER A 29 8.73 7.54 -10.24
CA SER A 29 8.95 8.04 -8.89
C SER A 29 7.93 9.14 -8.58
N PRO A 30 7.42 9.26 -7.34
CA PRO A 30 7.82 8.53 -6.14
C PRO A 30 7.02 7.24 -5.87
N TRP A 31 6.18 6.81 -6.78
CA TRP A 31 5.27 5.67 -6.55
C TRP A 31 5.93 4.32 -6.83
N THR A 32 6.46 4.14 -8.03
CA THR A 32 7.19 2.92 -8.46
C THR A 32 6.57 1.61 -7.96
N GLN A 33 5.26 1.47 -8.15
CA GLN A 33 4.51 0.33 -7.61
C GLN A 33 4.84 -1.00 -8.30
N LYS A 34 5.58 -0.96 -9.40
CA LYS A 34 5.99 -2.17 -10.13
C LYS A 34 6.67 -3.18 -9.21
N GLY A 35 7.50 -2.72 -8.27
CA GLY A 35 8.19 -3.58 -7.33
C GLY A 35 7.26 -4.37 -6.40
N MET A 36 6.02 -3.95 -6.23
CA MET A 36 5.02 -4.69 -5.46
C MET A 36 4.53 -5.94 -6.18
N PHE A 37 4.64 -5.98 -7.50
CA PHE A 37 4.04 -7.03 -8.34
C PHE A 37 5.07 -7.86 -9.10
N LEU A 38 6.35 -7.54 -9.01
CA LEU A 38 7.42 -8.34 -9.63
C LEU A 38 7.57 -9.68 -8.90
N PRO A 39 8.09 -10.73 -9.58
CA PRO A 39 8.37 -12.00 -8.94
C PRO A 39 9.24 -11.81 -7.69
N GLY A 40 8.87 -12.48 -6.59
CA GLY A 40 9.54 -12.32 -5.31
C GLY A 40 9.06 -11.11 -4.50
N PHE A 41 8.22 -10.26 -5.06
CA PHE A 41 7.62 -9.10 -4.39
C PHE A 41 8.66 -8.25 -3.63
N PRO A 42 9.72 -7.76 -4.30
CA PRO A 42 10.85 -7.11 -3.61
C PRO A 42 10.44 -5.88 -2.80
N LYS A 43 9.58 -5.02 -3.36
CA LYS A 43 9.13 -3.81 -2.66
C LYS A 43 8.17 -4.14 -1.53
N LEU A 44 7.31 -5.13 -1.72
CA LEU A 44 6.39 -5.58 -0.68
C LEU A 44 7.16 -6.14 0.52
N MET A 45 8.19 -6.94 0.27
CA MET A 45 9.03 -7.49 1.33
C MET A 45 9.79 -6.40 2.07
N GLN A 46 10.30 -5.41 1.36
CA GLN A 46 10.96 -4.25 1.95
C GLN A 46 10.00 -3.47 2.85
N PHE A 47 8.78 -3.21 2.39
CA PHE A 47 7.78 -2.49 3.17
C PHE A 47 7.31 -3.30 4.38
N SER A 48 7.19 -4.61 4.25
CA SER A 48 6.84 -5.47 5.39
C SER A 48 7.91 -5.41 6.48
N SER A 49 9.18 -5.42 6.10
CA SER A 49 10.29 -5.28 7.05
C SER A 49 10.31 -3.92 7.73
N LEU A 50 10.08 -2.85 6.97
CA LEU A 50 9.99 -1.50 7.53
C LEU A 50 8.82 -1.36 8.49
N TRP A 51 7.66 -1.94 8.15
CA TRP A 51 6.50 -1.96 9.03
C TRP A 51 6.82 -2.66 10.35
N GLU A 52 7.48 -3.80 10.29
CA GLU A 52 7.87 -4.55 11.48
C GLU A 52 8.79 -3.73 12.38
N GLU A 53 9.78 -3.05 11.82
CA GLU A 53 10.66 -2.16 12.57
C GLU A 53 9.89 -1.00 13.22
N ILE A 54 8.99 -0.38 12.49
CA ILE A 54 8.17 0.72 13.00
C ILE A 54 7.28 0.25 14.15
N LEU A 55 6.66 -0.92 13.99
CA LEU A 55 5.79 -1.50 14.99
C LEU A 55 6.58 -1.83 16.28
N LEU A 56 7.73 -2.47 16.14
CA LEU A 56 8.59 -2.80 17.28
C LEU A 56 9.06 -1.55 18.02
N LYS A 57 9.43 -0.51 17.27
CA LYS A 57 9.95 0.72 17.87
C LYS A 57 8.88 1.53 18.59
N ASN A 58 7.69 1.61 18.03
CA ASN A 58 6.62 2.50 18.53
C ASN A 58 5.61 1.79 19.42
N LEU A 59 5.34 0.51 19.16
CA LEU A 59 4.35 -0.27 19.88
C LEU A 59 4.92 -1.65 20.26
N PRO A 60 5.95 -1.70 21.11
CA PRO A 60 6.62 -2.97 21.42
C PRO A 60 5.72 -4.00 22.09
N LYS A 61 4.76 -3.56 22.88
CA LYS A 61 3.79 -4.49 23.53
C LYS A 61 2.89 -5.17 22.52
N VAL A 62 2.42 -4.42 21.53
CA VAL A 62 1.61 -4.96 20.43
C VAL A 62 2.44 -5.93 19.60
N TYR A 63 3.67 -5.56 19.28
CA TYR A 63 4.59 -6.43 18.56
C TYR A 63 4.81 -7.75 19.29
N SER A 64 5.09 -7.71 20.58
CA SER A 64 5.29 -8.90 21.39
C SER A 64 4.06 -9.79 21.41
N HIS A 65 2.87 -9.21 21.58
CA HIS A 65 1.62 -9.95 21.59
C HIS A 65 1.36 -10.65 20.26
N LEU A 66 1.54 -9.95 19.14
CA LEU A 66 1.38 -10.53 17.81
C LEU A 66 2.39 -11.66 17.56
N SER A 67 3.62 -11.50 18.03
CA SER A 67 4.65 -12.55 17.92
C SER A 67 4.28 -13.80 18.73
N GLU A 68 3.76 -13.62 19.93
CA GLU A 68 3.31 -14.72 20.78
C GLU A 68 2.16 -15.52 20.14
N GLU A 69 1.27 -14.82 19.42
CA GLU A 69 0.16 -15.43 18.73
C GLU A 69 0.52 -15.93 17.32
N ASN A 70 1.80 -15.87 16.95
CA ASN A 70 2.32 -16.24 15.63
C ASN A 70 1.68 -15.46 14.47
N VAL A 71 1.31 -14.20 14.73
CA VAL A 71 0.81 -13.30 13.69
C VAL A 71 1.98 -12.49 13.14
N ILE A 72 2.47 -12.91 11.98
CA ILE A 72 3.57 -12.20 11.31
C ILE A 72 3.02 -11.08 10.42
N PRO A 73 3.80 -10.00 10.19
CA PRO A 73 3.34 -8.87 9.39
C PRO A 73 2.82 -9.24 8.01
N GLN A 74 3.43 -10.21 7.34
CA GLN A 74 3.04 -10.63 6.00
C GLN A 74 1.60 -11.10 5.90
N ILE A 75 1.00 -11.57 7.00
CA ILE A 75 -0.38 -12.03 7.02
C ILE A 75 -1.36 -10.88 6.78
N TYR A 76 -1.11 -9.70 7.35
CA TYR A 76 -2.05 -8.59 7.31
C TYR A 76 -1.62 -7.42 6.44
N VAL A 77 -0.31 -7.15 6.28
CA VAL A 77 0.15 -5.98 5.50
C VAL A 77 0.14 -6.20 3.99
N THR A 78 0.12 -7.44 3.53
CA THR A 78 0.20 -7.74 2.09
C THR A 78 -0.85 -6.98 1.29
N LYS A 79 -2.13 -7.12 1.67
CA LYS A 79 -3.21 -6.42 0.98
C LYS A 79 -3.17 -4.91 1.22
N TRP A 80 -2.74 -4.49 2.40
CA TRP A 80 -2.62 -3.06 2.69
C TRP A 80 -1.70 -2.39 1.68
N PHE A 81 -0.53 -2.95 1.45
CA PHE A 81 0.49 -2.32 0.60
C PHE A 81 0.26 -2.57 -0.89
N LEU A 82 -0.31 -3.72 -1.26
CA LEU A 82 -0.62 -4.00 -2.66
C LEU A 82 -1.71 -3.07 -3.20
N GLN A 83 -2.64 -2.67 -2.38
CA GLN A 83 -3.80 -1.87 -2.79
C GLN A 83 -3.86 -0.50 -2.10
N ASN A 84 -2.85 -0.14 -1.32
CA ASN A 84 -2.85 1.08 -0.52
C ASN A 84 -4.15 1.22 0.27
N PHE A 85 -4.54 0.14 0.98
CA PHE A 85 -5.72 0.05 1.84
C PHE A 85 -7.07 0.13 1.14
N LEU A 86 -7.10 0.02 -0.19
CA LEU A 86 -8.32 0.28 -0.98
C LEU A 86 -9.49 -0.61 -0.58
N ASP A 87 -9.27 -1.90 -0.29
CA ASP A 87 -10.35 -2.82 0.10
C ASP A 87 -10.46 -3.05 1.61
N ARG A 88 -9.63 -2.38 2.41
CA ARG A 88 -9.59 -2.57 3.87
C ARG A 88 -10.22 -1.44 4.66
N LEU A 89 -10.46 -0.32 4.01
CA LEU A 89 -11.05 0.87 4.63
C LEU A 89 -12.38 1.20 3.94
N PRO A 90 -13.29 1.89 4.64
CA PRO A 90 -14.45 2.46 3.97
C PRO A 90 -14.02 3.31 2.77
N PHE A 91 -14.80 3.28 1.70
CA PHE A 91 -14.38 3.89 0.43
C PHE A 91 -13.94 5.35 0.56
N ARG A 92 -14.67 6.14 1.35
CA ARG A 92 -14.32 7.55 1.58
C ARG A 92 -12.95 7.71 2.23
N LEU A 93 -12.63 6.87 3.21
CA LEU A 93 -11.36 6.90 3.89
C LEU A 93 -10.23 6.39 2.98
N ALA A 94 -10.51 5.34 2.22
CA ALA A 94 -9.55 4.82 1.24
C ALA A 94 -9.17 5.89 0.21
N ILE A 95 -10.14 6.67 -0.27
CA ILE A 95 -9.89 7.79 -1.20
C ILE A 95 -8.94 8.82 -0.56
N ARG A 96 -9.12 9.14 0.72
CA ARG A 96 -8.24 10.07 1.43
C ARG A 96 -6.81 9.54 1.55
N VAL A 97 -6.66 8.24 1.84
CA VAL A 97 -5.34 7.60 1.86
C VAL A 97 -4.69 7.67 0.49
N TRP A 98 -5.47 7.43 -0.57
CA TRP A 98 -4.98 7.54 -1.94
C TRP A 98 -4.58 8.96 -2.31
N ASP A 99 -5.33 9.97 -1.86
CA ASP A 99 -4.94 11.37 -2.07
C ASP A 99 -3.56 11.65 -1.47
N CYS A 100 -3.34 11.20 -0.25
CA CYS A 100 -2.04 11.35 0.41
C CYS A 100 -0.94 10.58 -0.32
N PHE A 101 -1.23 9.36 -0.77
CA PHE A 101 -0.29 8.53 -1.51
C PHE A 101 0.12 9.21 -2.83
N LEU A 102 -0.84 9.74 -3.57
CA LEU A 102 -0.56 10.40 -4.84
C LEU A 102 0.26 11.67 -4.67
N LEU A 103 0.06 12.41 -3.58
CA LEU A 103 0.78 13.65 -3.30
C LEU A 103 2.18 13.41 -2.71
N LYS A 104 2.33 12.45 -1.81
CA LYS A 104 3.54 12.26 -1.02
C LYS A 104 4.38 11.05 -1.41
N GLY A 105 3.82 10.15 -2.21
CA GLY A 105 4.49 8.91 -2.59
C GLY A 105 4.23 7.77 -1.61
N ASP A 106 4.92 6.66 -1.82
CA ASP A 106 4.63 5.40 -1.15
C ASP A 106 5.01 5.36 0.34
N VAL A 107 5.94 6.20 0.76
CA VAL A 107 6.37 6.25 2.17
C VAL A 107 5.24 6.67 3.09
N ILE A 108 4.31 7.51 2.62
CA ILE A 108 3.20 8.00 3.44
C ILE A 108 2.29 6.86 3.89
N VAL A 109 2.21 5.79 3.12
CA VAL A 109 1.38 4.62 3.45
C VAL A 109 1.86 3.95 4.73
N LEU A 110 3.18 3.89 4.94
CA LEU A 110 3.76 3.35 6.16
C LEU A 110 3.51 4.25 7.38
N VAL A 111 3.60 5.56 7.18
CA VAL A 111 3.50 6.53 8.27
C VAL A 111 2.05 6.78 8.69
N ARG A 112 1.13 6.80 7.72
CA ARG A 112 -0.27 7.13 7.95
C ARG A 112 -1.24 5.98 7.73
N GLY A 113 -0.73 4.76 7.73
CA GLY A 113 -1.58 3.58 7.69
C GLY A 113 -2.52 3.51 8.89
N PRO A 114 -3.61 2.75 8.78
CA PRO A 114 -4.62 2.67 9.85
C PRO A 114 -4.07 2.08 11.15
#